data_b525167f86a158355b98ec4736d27eaa
#
_entry.id   b525167f86a158355b98ec4736d27eaa
#
_cell.length_a   1.000
_cell.length_b   1.000
_cell.length_c   1.000
_cell.angle_alpha   90.00
_cell.angle_beta   90.00
_cell.angle_gamma   90.00
#
_symmetry.space_group_name_H-M   'P 1'
#
loop_
_entity.id
_entity.type
_entity.pdbx_description
1 polymer ?
#
loop_
_entity_poly.entity_id
_entity_poly.type
_entity_poly.pdbx_seq_one_letter_code
_entity_poly.pdbx_strand_id
1 'polypeptide(L)'
;MRERRNFWDRNAGRYDRFMRKDRAVYEKLYGLIRPVVKDKTVLELATGTGLIARNIVNAAAHIEATDASAEMIQQAKRKNHSAKLYFSVQDMCCLPYADESFEVVIVSNALHIVPQPEKALAEIRRVLREDGVLIAPTFTHAENSFFGNSKAFFMKLAGFPLHSKWTGEEYLRFLQQNGWTVRKSTVLRASFPLTYVECMKSEV
;
A
#
# COMPACT_ATOMS: atom_id res chain seq x y z
N MET A 1 -8.80 -11.31 13.32
CA MET A 1 -9.30 -10.90 11.98
C MET A 1 -10.64 -10.14 12.01
N ARG A 2 -11.63 -10.50 12.84
CA ARG A 2 -12.97 -9.86 12.88
C ARG A 2 -12.97 -8.37 13.26
N GLU A 3 -12.17 -7.91 14.23
CA GLU A 3 -12.19 -6.51 14.68
C GLU A 3 -11.66 -5.49 13.67
N ARG A 4 -10.72 -5.87 12.80
CA ARG A 4 -10.12 -4.98 11.81
C ARG A 4 -11.01 -4.72 10.61
N ARG A 5 -11.70 -5.75 10.12
CA ARG A 5 -12.71 -5.58 9.07
C ARG A 5 -13.74 -4.52 9.50
N ASN A 6 -14.16 -4.54 10.76
CA ASN A 6 -15.12 -3.58 11.29
C ASN A 6 -14.65 -2.13 11.33
N PHE A 7 -13.32 -1.84 11.46
CA PHE A 7 -12.82 -0.46 11.42
C PHE A 7 -12.85 0.11 10.00
N TRP A 8 -12.29 -0.61 9.04
CA TRP A 8 -12.20 -0.17 7.65
C TRP A 8 -13.57 -0.11 7.00
N ASP A 9 -14.43 -1.09 7.24
CA ASP A 9 -15.81 -1.11 6.76
C ASP A 9 -16.59 0.12 7.23
N ARG A 10 -16.51 0.46 8.52
CA ARG A 10 -17.18 1.65 9.08
C ARG A 10 -16.67 2.98 8.55
N ASN A 11 -15.41 3.05 8.13
CA ASN A 11 -14.76 4.29 7.70
C ASN A 11 -14.64 4.44 6.18
N ALA A 12 -15.02 3.45 5.39
CA ALA A 12 -14.87 3.44 3.93
C ALA A 12 -15.48 4.69 3.26
N GLY A 13 -16.68 5.11 3.68
CA GLY A 13 -17.34 6.30 3.11
C GLY A 13 -16.69 7.64 3.48
N ARG A 14 -15.84 7.67 4.51
CA ARG A 14 -15.15 8.90 4.98
C ARG A 14 -13.68 8.93 4.59
N TYR A 15 -13.13 7.82 4.12
CA TYR A 15 -11.71 7.63 3.84
C TYR A 15 -11.17 8.67 2.85
N ASP A 16 -11.83 8.86 1.72
CA ASP A 16 -11.40 9.83 0.71
C ASP A 16 -11.40 11.28 1.21
N ARG A 17 -12.32 11.62 2.14
CA ARG A 17 -12.33 12.95 2.76
C ARG A 17 -11.11 13.15 3.66
N PHE A 18 -10.72 12.12 4.37
CA PHE A 18 -9.50 12.13 5.20
C PHE A 18 -8.26 12.30 4.33
N MET A 19 -8.16 11.57 3.22
CA MET A 19 -7.01 11.59 2.30
C MET A 19 -6.87 12.92 1.52
N ARG A 20 -7.94 13.72 1.41
CA ARG A 20 -7.90 15.02 0.69
C ARG A 20 -6.90 16.03 1.26
N LYS A 21 -6.57 15.93 2.54
CA LYS A 21 -5.58 16.82 3.19
C LYS A 21 -4.17 16.69 2.59
N ASP A 22 -3.83 15.49 2.14
CA ASP A 22 -2.51 15.15 1.59
C ASP A 22 -2.52 15.03 0.05
N ARG A 23 -3.54 15.61 -0.62
CA ARG A 23 -3.71 15.49 -2.08
C ARG A 23 -2.44 15.84 -2.87
N ALA A 24 -1.76 16.93 -2.52
CA ALA A 24 -0.53 17.34 -3.21
C ALA A 24 0.60 16.30 -3.09
N VAL A 25 0.66 15.59 -1.96
CA VAL A 25 1.64 14.52 -1.75
C VAL A 25 1.27 13.29 -2.58
N TYR A 26 -0.02 12.95 -2.64
CA TYR A 26 -0.49 11.84 -3.46
C TYR A 26 -0.30 12.09 -4.96
N GLU A 27 -0.43 13.34 -5.45
CA GLU A 27 -0.09 13.67 -6.84
C GLU A 27 1.41 13.41 -7.13
N LYS A 28 2.31 13.75 -6.19
CA LYS A 28 3.74 13.39 -6.31
C LYS A 28 3.94 11.88 -6.29
N LEU A 29 3.23 11.17 -5.40
CA LEU A 29 3.28 9.71 -5.32
C LEU A 29 2.86 9.08 -6.65
N TYR A 30 1.76 9.52 -7.26
CA TYR A 30 1.33 9.03 -8.58
C TYR A 30 2.39 9.32 -9.66
N GLY A 31 3.02 10.49 -9.60
CA GLY A 31 4.13 10.85 -10.52
C GLY A 31 5.33 9.90 -10.41
N LEU A 32 5.61 9.38 -9.21
CA LEU A 32 6.66 8.37 -8.99
C LEU A 32 6.24 6.98 -9.49
N ILE A 33 4.97 6.60 -9.28
CA ILE A 33 4.46 5.27 -9.63
C ILE A 33 4.25 5.10 -11.14
N ARG A 34 3.67 6.11 -11.82
CA ARG A 34 3.29 6.00 -13.25
C ARG A 34 4.40 5.50 -14.19
N PRO A 35 5.66 5.96 -14.09
CA PRO A 35 6.73 5.44 -14.93
C PRO A 35 7.02 3.95 -14.69
N VAL A 36 6.88 3.48 -13.45
CA VAL A 36 7.17 2.09 -13.05
C VAL A 36 6.10 1.13 -13.55
N VAL A 37 4.83 1.55 -13.55
CA VAL A 37 3.68 0.72 -13.97
C VAL A 37 3.36 0.84 -15.46
N LYS A 38 4.13 1.65 -16.21
CA LYS A 38 3.83 1.91 -17.61
C LYS A 38 3.81 0.61 -18.43
N ASP A 39 2.66 0.35 -19.06
CA ASP A 39 2.38 -0.80 -19.94
C ASP A 39 2.55 -2.17 -19.22
N LYS A 40 2.43 -2.22 -17.89
CA LYS A 40 2.63 -3.42 -17.05
C LYS A 40 1.35 -3.96 -16.45
N THR A 41 1.39 -5.25 -16.10
CA THR A 41 0.40 -5.92 -15.24
C THR A 41 0.71 -5.61 -13.78
N VAL A 42 -0.27 -5.04 -13.08
CA VAL A 42 -0.11 -4.49 -11.73
C VAL A 42 -1.08 -5.17 -10.76
N LEU A 43 -0.59 -5.52 -9.58
CA LEU A 43 -1.42 -5.88 -8.42
C LEU A 43 -1.30 -4.77 -7.37
N GLU A 44 -2.42 -4.17 -6.97
CA GLU A 44 -2.47 -3.27 -5.81
C GLU A 44 -3.14 -3.97 -4.64
N LEU A 45 -2.42 -4.10 -3.52
CA LEU A 45 -2.89 -4.70 -2.27
C LEU A 45 -3.32 -3.62 -1.29
N ALA A 46 -4.36 -3.90 -0.49
CA ALA A 46 -4.98 -2.94 0.43
C ALA A 46 -5.33 -1.61 -0.27
N THR A 47 -5.95 -1.71 -1.44
CA THR A 47 -6.27 -0.56 -2.32
C THR A 47 -7.23 0.44 -1.69
N GLY A 48 -7.92 0.05 -0.60
CA GLY A 48 -8.96 0.85 0.03
C GLY A 48 -10.08 1.21 -0.96
N THR A 49 -10.34 2.49 -1.12
CA THR A 49 -11.33 3.00 -2.09
C THR A 49 -10.80 3.12 -3.52
N GLY A 50 -9.63 2.52 -3.82
CA GLY A 50 -9.01 2.53 -5.14
C GLY A 50 -8.35 3.87 -5.50
N LEU A 51 -7.88 4.63 -4.50
CA LEU A 51 -7.35 5.97 -4.74
C LEU A 51 -6.10 5.96 -5.63
N ILE A 52 -5.14 5.07 -5.38
CA ILE A 52 -3.92 4.96 -6.18
C ILE A 52 -4.26 4.31 -7.52
N ALA A 53 -4.89 3.12 -7.54
CA ALA A 53 -5.23 2.40 -8.76
C ALA A 53 -5.90 3.28 -9.80
N ARG A 54 -6.94 4.03 -9.42
CA ARG A 54 -7.67 4.92 -10.34
C ARG A 54 -6.84 6.06 -10.92
N ASN A 55 -5.81 6.52 -10.19
CA ASN A 55 -4.96 7.62 -10.64
C ASN A 55 -3.74 7.17 -11.47
N ILE A 56 -3.45 5.87 -11.51
CA ILE A 56 -2.34 5.30 -12.29
C ILE A 56 -2.80 4.39 -13.43
N VAL A 57 -4.09 4.01 -13.49
CA VAL A 57 -4.62 3.01 -14.43
C VAL A 57 -4.36 3.35 -15.90
N ASN A 58 -4.33 4.62 -16.26
CA ASN A 58 -4.06 5.03 -17.63
C ASN A 58 -2.63 4.71 -18.10
N ALA A 59 -1.68 4.58 -17.15
CA ALA A 59 -0.31 4.21 -17.45
C ALA A 59 -0.13 2.68 -17.54
N ALA A 60 -0.91 1.90 -16.78
CA ALA A 60 -0.80 0.45 -16.73
C ALA A 60 -1.47 -0.25 -17.92
N ALA A 61 -1.04 -1.47 -18.23
CA ALA A 61 -1.75 -2.36 -19.14
C ALA A 61 -3.01 -2.92 -18.48
N HIS A 62 -2.89 -3.37 -17.24
CA HIS A 62 -3.95 -3.95 -16.43
C HIS A 62 -3.67 -3.77 -14.94
N ILE A 63 -4.70 -3.55 -14.12
CA ILE A 63 -4.57 -3.48 -12.65
C ILE A 63 -5.61 -4.40 -12.00
N GLU A 64 -5.13 -5.34 -11.19
CA GLU A 64 -5.91 -6.02 -10.15
C GLU A 64 -5.72 -5.24 -8.85
N ALA A 65 -6.80 -4.76 -8.25
CA ALA A 65 -6.77 -3.98 -7.01
C ALA A 65 -7.60 -4.66 -5.93
N THR A 66 -6.96 -5.00 -4.81
CA THR A 66 -7.56 -5.84 -3.78
C THR A 66 -7.57 -5.18 -2.42
N ASP A 67 -8.56 -5.51 -1.61
CA ASP A 67 -8.64 -5.11 -0.21
C ASP A 67 -9.36 -6.19 0.60
N ALA A 68 -9.03 -6.33 1.87
CA ALA A 68 -9.71 -7.28 2.75
C ALA A 68 -11.10 -6.80 3.20
N SER A 69 -11.42 -5.51 3.03
CA SER A 69 -12.70 -4.89 3.34
C SER A 69 -13.63 -4.90 2.13
N ALA A 70 -14.77 -5.59 2.25
CA ALA A 70 -15.79 -5.61 1.21
C ALA A 70 -16.39 -4.20 0.97
N GLU A 71 -16.52 -3.40 2.02
CA GLU A 71 -17.05 -2.03 1.93
C GLU A 71 -16.09 -1.10 1.18
N MET A 72 -14.76 -1.24 1.39
CA MET A 72 -13.75 -0.51 0.63
C MET A 72 -13.85 -0.86 -0.85
N ILE A 73 -13.91 -2.14 -1.19
CA ILE A 73 -14.05 -2.61 -2.58
C ILE A 73 -15.35 -2.11 -3.21
N GLN A 74 -16.46 -2.11 -2.47
CA GLN A 74 -17.71 -1.56 -2.98
C GLN A 74 -17.59 -0.07 -3.32
N GLN A 75 -16.95 0.72 -2.46
CA GLN A 75 -16.67 2.14 -2.73
C GLN A 75 -15.74 2.33 -3.93
N ALA A 76 -14.72 1.47 -4.06
CA ALA A 76 -13.79 1.50 -5.17
C ALA A 76 -14.50 1.23 -6.51
N LYS A 77 -15.33 0.18 -6.56
CA LYS A 77 -16.13 -0.19 -7.76
C LYS A 77 -17.07 0.93 -8.22
N ARG A 78 -17.74 1.61 -7.28
CA ARG A 78 -18.64 2.74 -7.60
C ARG A 78 -17.93 3.91 -8.30
N LYS A 79 -16.63 4.05 -8.12
CA LYS A 79 -15.81 5.15 -8.64
C LYS A 79 -14.95 4.73 -9.83
N ASN A 80 -15.03 3.46 -10.25
CA ASN A 80 -14.27 2.95 -11.37
C ASN A 80 -14.97 3.22 -12.69
N HIS A 81 -14.22 3.74 -13.65
CA HIS A 81 -14.67 4.00 -15.02
C HIS A 81 -13.74 3.38 -16.07
N SER A 82 -12.76 2.58 -15.65
CA SER A 82 -11.76 1.97 -16.53
C SER A 82 -12.01 0.47 -16.70
N ALA A 83 -11.98 0.00 -17.93
CA ALA A 83 -12.03 -1.43 -18.24
C ALA A 83 -10.71 -2.17 -17.91
N LYS A 84 -9.64 -1.44 -17.63
CA LYS A 84 -8.32 -2.00 -17.27
C LYS A 84 -8.15 -2.22 -15.77
N LEU A 85 -9.13 -1.83 -14.92
CA LEU A 85 -9.04 -1.84 -13.47
C LEU A 85 -10.12 -2.72 -12.87
N TYR A 86 -9.71 -3.75 -12.17
CA TYR A 86 -10.58 -4.72 -11.51
C TYR A 86 -10.41 -4.67 -10.00
N PHE A 87 -11.52 -4.80 -9.28
CA PHE A 87 -11.54 -4.76 -7.82
C PHE A 87 -12.10 -6.05 -7.24
N SER A 88 -11.37 -6.66 -6.30
CA SER A 88 -11.81 -7.88 -5.61
C SER A 88 -11.48 -7.86 -4.11
N VAL A 89 -12.21 -8.64 -3.33
CA VAL A 89 -11.94 -8.81 -1.89
C VAL A 89 -10.95 -9.94 -1.71
N GLN A 90 -9.74 -9.63 -1.22
CA GLN A 90 -8.68 -10.63 -1.02
C GLN A 90 -7.88 -10.34 0.26
N ASP A 91 -7.33 -11.40 0.85
CA ASP A 91 -6.36 -11.30 1.93
C ASP A 91 -4.94 -11.29 1.34
N MET A 92 -4.17 -10.24 1.60
CA MET A 92 -2.79 -10.12 1.08
C MET A 92 -1.83 -11.19 1.63
N CYS A 93 -2.23 -11.91 2.68
CA CYS A 93 -1.46 -13.02 3.24
C CYS A 93 -1.80 -14.39 2.61
N CYS A 94 -2.75 -14.43 1.67
CA CYS A 94 -3.17 -15.64 0.95
C CYS A 94 -3.83 -15.23 -0.37
N LEU A 95 -3.02 -15.00 -1.39
CA LEU A 95 -3.45 -14.45 -2.68
C LEU A 95 -3.85 -15.58 -3.64
N PRO A 96 -5.00 -15.47 -4.34
CA PRO A 96 -5.49 -16.51 -5.26
C PRO A 96 -4.85 -16.42 -6.66
N TYR A 97 -3.64 -15.87 -6.74
CA TYR A 97 -2.91 -15.72 -8.00
C TYR A 97 -1.78 -16.74 -8.11
N ALA A 98 -1.46 -17.15 -9.33
CA ALA A 98 -0.31 -18.01 -9.60
C ALA A 98 1.01 -17.27 -9.29
N ASP A 99 2.08 -18.03 -9.13
CA ASP A 99 3.42 -17.48 -8.99
C ASP A 99 3.77 -16.63 -10.22
N GLU A 100 4.53 -15.57 -10.01
CA GLU A 100 5.05 -14.68 -11.07
C GLU A 100 3.98 -14.08 -12.00
N SER A 101 2.76 -13.86 -11.49
CA SER A 101 1.63 -13.33 -12.27
C SER A 101 1.72 -11.83 -12.58
N PHE A 102 2.49 -11.06 -11.78
CA PHE A 102 2.52 -9.61 -11.87
C PHE A 102 3.93 -9.06 -12.07
N GLU A 103 4.03 -8.02 -12.90
CA GLU A 103 5.29 -7.30 -13.12
C GLU A 103 5.53 -6.21 -12.06
N VAL A 104 4.45 -5.68 -11.48
CA VAL A 104 4.52 -4.70 -10.39
C VAL A 104 3.50 -5.06 -9.31
N VAL A 105 3.92 -5.05 -8.05
CA VAL A 105 3.03 -5.11 -6.90
C VAL A 105 3.13 -3.80 -6.12
N ILE A 106 1.98 -3.22 -5.78
CA ILE A 106 1.88 -2.01 -4.96
C ILE A 106 1.22 -2.36 -3.63
N VAL A 107 1.83 -1.98 -2.52
CA VAL A 107 1.25 -2.10 -1.18
C VAL A 107 1.46 -0.79 -0.42
N SER A 108 0.44 0.07 -0.40
CA SER A 108 0.54 1.41 0.17
C SER A 108 -0.13 1.50 1.53
N ASN A 109 0.60 2.00 2.54
CA ASN A 109 0.09 2.24 3.90
C ASN A 109 -0.60 1.03 4.54
N ALA A 110 -0.12 -0.18 4.26
CA ALA A 110 -0.73 -1.42 4.73
C ALA A 110 0.21 -2.27 5.61
N LEU A 111 1.49 -2.41 5.29
CA LEU A 111 2.40 -3.29 6.01
C LEU A 111 2.49 -2.98 7.50
N HIS A 112 2.38 -1.71 7.92
CA HIS A 112 2.41 -1.30 9.31
C HIS A 112 1.12 -1.61 10.09
N ILE A 113 0.04 -2.01 9.39
CA ILE A 113 -1.26 -2.32 10.00
C ILE A 113 -1.66 -3.79 9.88
N VAL A 114 -0.93 -4.61 9.13
CA VAL A 114 -1.16 -6.07 9.08
C VAL A 114 -0.48 -6.77 10.26
N PRO A 115 -1.09 -7.85 10.80
CA PRO A 115 -0.50 -8.61 11.92
C PRO A 115 0.78 -9.35 11.56
N GLN A 116 0.88 -9.79 10.32
CA GLN A 116 1.91 -10.67 9.80
C GLN A 116 2.47 -10.07 8.50
N PRO A 117 3.19 -8.93 8.59
CA PRO A 117 3.70 -8.26 7.38
C PRO A 117 4.73 -9.11 6.63
N GLU A 118 5.47 -9.99 7.33
CA GLU A 118 6.40 -10.95 6.72
C GLU A 118 5.67 -11.94 5.82
N LYS A 119 4.50 -12.44 6.25
CA LYS A 119 3.69 -13.34 5.45
C LYS A 119 3.12 -12.63 4.21
N ALA A 120 2.72 -11.38 4.36
CA ALA A 120 2.29 -10.57 3.23
C ALA A 120 3.45 -10.37 2.23
N LEU A 121 4.68 -10.09 2.72
CA LEU A 121 5.86 -9.94 1.86
C LEU A 121 6.22 -11.25 1.16
N ALA A 122 6.04 -12.42 1.80
CA ALA A 122 6.26 -13.73 1.18
C ALA A 122 5.26 -13.99 0.03
N GLU A 123 3.97 -13.67 0.22
CA GLU A 123 2.97 -13.78 -0.84
C GLU A 123 3.22 -12.77 -1.98
N ILE A 124 3.61 -11.53 -1.66
CA ILE A 124 4.04 -10.55 -2.66
C ILE A 124 5.20 -11.08 -3.47
N ARG A 125 6.22 -11.67 -2.81
CA ARG A 125 7.38 -12.26 -3.49
C ARG A 125 6.96 -13.40 -4.43
N ARG A 126 6.02 -14.23 -4.02
CA ARG A 126 5.52 -15.37 -4.82
C ARG A 126 4.82 -14.91 -6.09
N VAL A 127 3.90 -13.94 -5.98
CA VAL A 127 3.10 -13.49 -7.13
C VAL A 127 3.82 -12.49 -8.03
N LEU A 128 4.89 -11.85 -7.55
CA LEU A 128 5.72 -10.93 -8.32
C LEU A 128 6.69 -11.71 -9.22
N ARG A 129 6.88 -11.29 -10.46
CA ARG A 129 7.87 -11.84 -11.38
C ARG A 129 9.28 -11.65 -10.84
N GLU A 130 10.26 -12.43 -11.33
CA GLU A 130 11.64 -12.36 -10.84
C GLU A 130 12.27 -10.97 -11.08
N ASP A 131 12.02 -10.39 -12.24
CA ASP A 131 12.44 -9.03 -12.61
C ASP A 131 11.44 -7.93 -12.20
N GLY A 132 10.42 -8.30 -11.41
CA GLY A 132 9.32 -7.43 -11.02
C GLY A 132 9.70 -6.40 -9.95
N VAL A 133 8.87 -5.38 -9.80
CA VAL A 133 9.08 -4.27 -8.86
C VAL A 133 7.99 -4.25 -7.79
N LEU A 134 8.40 -4.26 -6.52
CA LEU A 134 7.54 -3.95 -5.38
C LEU A 134 7.61 -2.44 -5.10
N ILE A 135 6.45 -1.76 -5.11
CA ILE A 135 6.28 -0.38 -4.65
C ILE A 135 5.55 -0.41 -3.31
N ALA A 136 6.24 0.01 -2.23
CA ALA A 136 5.72 -0.14 -0.87
C ALA A 136 5.80 1.17 -0.07
N PRO A 137 5.05 2.22 -0.45
CA PRO A 137 5.02 3.45 0.33
C PRO A 137 4.30 3.24 1.66
N THR A 138 4.85 3.80 2.74
CA THR A 138 4.22 3.74 4.06
C THR A 138 4.44 5.01 4.88
N PHE A 139 3.50 5.33 5.75
CA PHE A 139 3.70 6.38 6.74
C PHE A 139 4.74 5.93 7.77
N THR A 140 5.73 6.79 7.99
CA THR A 140 6.83 6.58 8.92
C THR A 140 6.86 7.67 9.98
N HIS A 141 7.55 7.42 11.10
CA HIS A 141 7.71 8.39 12.17
C HIS A 141 9.04 9.14 11.97
N ALA A 142 9.07 10.44 12.28
CA ALA A 142 10.33 11.18 12.36
C ALA A 142 11.08 10.75 13.63
N GLU A 143 12.39 10.55 13.51
CA GLU A 143 13.27 9.99 14.58
C GLU A 143 13.22 10.72 15.90
N ASN A 144 12.78 11.97 15.99
CA ASN A 144 12.78 12.80 17.20
C ASN A 144 11.49 13.63 17.40
N SER A 145 10.33 13.19 16.92
CA SER A 145 9.12 13.99 17.03
C SER A 145 8.27 13.63 18.26
N PHE A 146 8.39 14.42 19.31
CA PHE A 146 7.47 14.40 20.46
C PHE A 146 6.01 14.56 20.02
N PHE A 147 5.74 15.33 18.94
CA PHE A 147 4.42 15.49 18.33
C PHE A 147 3.93 14.26 17.56
N GLY A 148 4.83 13.42 17.03
CA GLY A 148 4.46 12.17 16.36
C GLY A 148 3.81 11.16 17.30
N ASN A 149 4.28 11.09 18.54
CA ASN A 149 3.75 10.19 19.57
C ASN A 149 2.33 10.58 20.00
N SER A 150 2.01 11.86 20.11
CA SER A 150 0.67 12.33 20.49
C SER A 150 -0.36 12.04 19.39
N LYS A 151 -0.03 12.27 18.11
CA LYS A 151 -0.93 11.94 16.98
C LYS A 151 -1.16 10.43 16.84
N ALA A 152 -0.11 9.62 16.98
CA ALA A 152 -0.23 8.15 16.97
C ALA A 152 -1.09 7.65 18.15
N PHE A 153 -0.99 8.27 19.32
CA PHE A 153 -1.84 7.99 20.48
C PHE A 153 -3.32 8.29 20.19
N PHE A 154 -3.63 9.45 19.59
CA PHE A 154 -5.00 9.80 19.20
C PHE A 154 -5.56 8.88 18.10
N MET A 155 -4.73 8.43 17.15
CA MET A 155 -5.13 7.45 16.14
C MET A 155 -5.46 6.09 16.77
N LYS A 156 -4.66 5.66 17.76
CA LYS A 156 -4.92 4.42 18.52
C LYS A 156 -6.21 4.54 19.34
N LEU A 157 -6.46 5.70 19.94
CA LEU A 157 -7.71 5.98 20.68
C LEU A 157 -8.93 5.96 19.74
N ALA A 158 -8.77 6.36 18.48
CA ALA A 158 -9.79 6.28 17.44
C ALA A 158 -9.99 4.86 16.88
N GLY A 159 -9.29 3.85 17.42
CA GLY A 159 -9.40 2.45 17.01
C GLY A 159 -8.62 2.11 15.74
N PHE A 160 -7.65 2.95 15.34
CA PHE A 160 -6.81 2.67 14.19
C PHE A 160 -5.85 1.50 14.51
N PRO A 161 -5.84 0.40 13.71
CA PRO A 161 -5.05 -0.80 13.99
C PRO A 161 -3.57 -0.59 13.60
N LEU A 162 -2.81 0.09 14.44
CA LEU A 162 -1.38 0.27 14.23
C LEU A 162 -0.61 -0.87 14.91
N HIS A 163 0.11 -1.69 14.13
CA HIS A 163 0.95 -2.80 14.64
C HIS A 163 2.42 -2.44 14.72
N SER A 164 2.95 -1.81 13.67
CA SER A 164 4.35 -1.43 13.61
C SER A 164 4.49 0.08 13.52
N LYS A 165 5.43 0.64 14.28
CA LYS A 165 5.82 2.03 14.23
C LYS A 165 7.26 2.07 13.74
N TRP A 166 7.44 2.29 12.45
CA TRP A 166 8.78 2.38 11.86
C TRP A 166 9.18 3.83 11.63
N THR A 167 10.43 4.13 11.89
CA THR A 167 11.14 5.23 11.24
C THR A 167 11.39 4.87 9.77
N GLY A 168 11.84 5.82 8.95
CA GLY A 168 12.19 5.54 7.57
C GLY A 168 13.28 4.46 7.46
N GLU A 169 14.34 4.55 8.28
CA GLU A 169 15.45 3.58 8.28
C GLU A 169 15.02 2.19 8.75
N GLU A 170 14.24 2.12 9.84
CA GLU A 170 13.71 0.84 10.34
C GLU A 170 12.83 0.14 9.30
N TYR A 171 12.04 0.92 8.55
CA TYR A 171 11.21 0.37 7.49
C TYR A 171 12.04 -0.19 6.33
N LEU A 172 13.06 0.54 5.88
CA LEU A 172 13.98 0.04 4.84
C LEU A 172 14.70 -1.24 5.29
N ARG A 173 15.18 -1.24 6.55
CA ARG A 173 15.83 -2.43 7.15
C ARG A 173 14.88 -3.61 7.25
N PHE A 174 13.61 -3.39 7.62
CA PHE A 174 12.59 -4.42 7.65
C PHE A 174 12.40 -5.06 6.26
N LEU A 175 12.32 -4.27 5.18
CA LEU A 175 12.20 -4.79 3.83
C LEU A 175 13.44 -5.62 3.44
N GLN A 176 14.64 -5.12 3.73
CA GLN A 176 15.90 -5.81 3.44
C GLN A 176 16.02 -7.16 4.17
N GLN A 177 15.65 -7.20 5.45
CA GLN A 177 15.65 -8.44 6.25
C GLN A 177 14.63 -9.49 5.76
N ASN A 178 13.63 -9.06 4.99
CA ASN A 178 12.62 -9.92 4.37
C ASN A 178 12.90 -10.22 2.88
N GLY A 179 14.16 -10.10 2.43
CA GLY A 179 14.59 -10.52 1.11
C GLY A 179 14.29 -9.51 0.00
N TRP A 180 14.27 -8.22 0.31
CA TRP A 180 14.04 -7.16 -0.67
C TRP A 180 15.25 -6.24 -0.80
N THR A 181 15.71 -6.01 -2.01
CA THR A 181 16.73 -5.01 -2.34
C THR A 181 16.06 -3.69 -2.65
N VAL A 182 16.36 -2.66 -1.85
CA VAL A 182 15.85 -1.30 -2.08
C VAL A 182 16.59 -0.66 -3.24
N ARG A 183 15.88 -0.33 -4.31
CA ARG A 183 16.43 0.37 -5.49
C ARG A 183 16.31 1.88 -5.39
N LYS A 184 15.21 2.34 -4.79
CA LYS A 184 14.92 3.76 -4.65
C LYS A 184 14.10 4.00 -3.39
N SER A 185 14.44 5.04 -2.65
CA SER A 185 13.62 5.53 -1.54
C SER A 185 13.60 7.05 -1.52
N THR A 186 12.50 7.63 -1.09
CA THR A 186 12.37 9.07 -0.86
C THR A 186 11.28 9.34 0.16
N VAL A 187 11.45 10.39 0.95
CA VAL A 187 10.45 10.81 1.93
C VAL A 187 9.64 11.97 1.36
N LEU A 188 8.34 11.76 1.23
CA LEU A 188 7.38 12.79 0.85
C LEU A 188 6.83 13.46 2.11
N ARG A 189 6.86 14.80 2.15
CA ARG A 189 6.34 15.58 3.29
C ARG A 189 4.82 15.67 3.20
N ALA A 190 4.15 14.86 4.02
CA ALA A 190 2.70 14.81 4.20
C ALA A 190 2.32 15.20 5.64
N SER A 191 1.05 15.05 6.01
CA SER A 191 0.57 15.17 7.40
C SER A 191 1.34 14.24 8.35
N PHE A 192 1.74 13.07 7.84
CA PHE A 192 2.79 12.20 8.37
C PHE A 192 3.83 11.97 7.27
N PRO A 193 5.13 11.87 7.58
CA PRO A 193 6.13 11.53 6.58
C PRO A 193 5.73 10.23 5.86
N LEU A 194 5.70 10.28 4.52
CA LEU A 194 5.42 9.11 3.68
C LEU A 194 6.71 8.66 3.03
N THR A 195 7.26 7.54 3.48
CA THR A 195 8.45 6.94 2.86
C THR A 195 8.02 6.11 1.66
N TYR A 196 8.34 6.60 0.47
CA TYR A 196 8.18 5.89 -0.79
C TYR A 196 9.37 4.95 -1.00
N VAL A 197 9.11 3.72 -1.42
CA VAL A 197 10.16 2.72 -1.66
C VAL A 197 9.82 1.92 -2.91
N GLU A 198 10.84 1.70 -3.75
CA GLU A 198 10.86 0.71 -4.84
C GLU A 198 11.87 -0.38 -4.49
N CYS A 199 11.44 -1.64 -4.53
CA CYS A 199 12.29 -2.80 -4.25
C CYS A 199 12.23 -3.81 -5.39
N MET A 200 13.28 -4.63 -5.48
CA MET A 200 13.30 -5.89 -6.23
C MET A 200 13.54 -7.04 -5.26
N LYS A 201 13.30 -8.27 -5.71
CA LYS A 201 13.70 -9.46 -4.99
C LYS A 201 15.21 -9.43 -4.80
N SER A 202 15.71 -9.75 -3.60
CA SER A 202 17.14 -9.98 -3.39
C SER A 202 17.53 -11.29 -4.07
N GLU A 203 18.69 -11.30 -4.70
CA GLU A 203 19.33 -12.55 -5.15
C GLU A 203 19.56 -13.42 -3.91
N VAL A 204 19.23 -14.70 -4.01
CA VAL A 204 19.42 -15.72 -2.96
C VAL A 204 20.86 -16.20 -2.99
#